data_eb32ff13b595004f0d4cd2fb2faee0db
#
_entry.id   eb32ff13b595004f0d4cd2fb2faee0db
#
_cell.length_a   1.000
_cell.length_b   1.000
_cell.length_c   1.000
_cell.angle_alpha   90.00
_cell.angle_beta   90.00
_cell.angle_gamma   90.00
#
_symmetry.space_group_name_H-M   'P 1'
#
loop_
_entity.id
_entity.type
_entity.pdbx_description
1 polymer ?
#
loop_
_entity_poly.entity_id
_entity_poly.type
_entity_poly.pdbx_seq_one_letter_code
_entity_poly.pdbx_strand_id
1 'polypeptide(L)'
;DCYTAAGPARCRQALMECLPLPEDTRYLALSEAVLERITARYGPVRVGFSGAMTAGELARYGRDSREQGLSAAEAHGFLTGMDADAVVPQAHRAAARGAVWDAFFRQNLDLLPGALPQALRSVSASLLTALTALDLDTLDRTLEFLANNEAQIETQVLPGDEQAGRYTLNEESLAAVQSFFNVSPADG
;
A
#
# COMPACT_ATOMS: atom_id res chain seq x y z
N ASP A 1 12.09 -14.91 -0.28
CA ASP A 1 11.11 -13.93 -0.72
C ASP A 1 10.30 -14.47 -1.89
N CYS A 2 8.99 -14.64 -1.70
CA CYS A 2 8.10 -15.26 -2.68
C CYS A 2 8.00 -14.43 -3.97
N TYR A 3 8.01 -13.12 -3.87
CA TYR A 3 7.95 -12.23 -5.02
C TYR A 3 9.22 -12.34 -5.87
N THR A 4 10.38 -12.29 -5.24
CA THR A 4 11.67 -12.37 -5.92
C THR A 4 11.86 -13.72 -6.62
N ALA A 5 11.35 -14.80 -6.00
CA ALA A 5 11.54 -16.17 -6.53
C ALA A 5 10.56 -16.53 -7.66
N ALA A 6 9.33 -15.99 -7.63
CA ALA A 6 8.26 -16.52 -8.50
C ALA A 6 7.25 -15.45 -8.99
N GLY A 7 7.52 -14.18 -8.76
CA GLY A 7 6.73 -13.06 -9.24
C GLY A 7 5.42 -12.80 -8.49
N PRO A 8 4.65 -11.78 -8.94
CA PRO A 8 3.50 -11.26 -8.20
C PRO A 8 2.32 -12.25 -8.10
N ALA A 9 2.10 -13.08 -9.10
CA ALA A 9 1.04 -14.08 -9.07
C ALA A 9 1.25 -15.11 -7.95
N ARG A 10 2.48 -15.58 -7.78
CA ARG A 10 2.82 -16.51 -6.70
C ARG A 10 2.82 -15.83 -5.33
N CYS A 11 3.22 -14.56 -5.27
CA CYS A 11 3.11 -13.77 -4.05
C CYS A 11 1.64 -13.63 -3.61
N ARG A 12 0.72 -13.31 -4.53
CA ARG A 12 -0.72 -13.31 -4.25
C ARG A 12 -1.19 -14.66 -3.72
N GLN A 13 -0.83 -15.75 -4.39
CA GLN A 13 -1.23 -17.09 -3.96
C GLN A 13 -0.75 -17.40 -2.54
N ALA A 14 0.52 -17.13 -2.23
CA ALA A 14 1.08 -17.32 -0.90
C ALA A 14 0.38 -16.47 0.17
N LEU A 15 -0.01 -15.23 -0.15
CA LEU A 15 -0.77 -14.40 0.76
C LEU A 15 -2.17 -14.96 1.02
N MET A 16 -2.84 -15.47 0.00
CA MET A 16 -4.17 -16.11 0.14
C MET A 16 -4.12 -17.44 0.90
N GLU A 17 -2.99 -18.15 0.86
CA GLU A 17 -2.75 -19.36 1.67
C GLU A 17 -2.53 -19.03 3.17
N CYS A 18 -2.01 -17.82 3.47
CA CYS A 18 -1.67 -17.39 4.83
C CYS A 18 -2.69 -16.46 5.47
N LEU A 19 -3.49 -15.73 4.68
CA LEU A 19 -4.42 -14.72 5.15
C LEU A 19 -5.82 -14.96 4.59
N PRO A 20 -6.87 -14.70 5.35
CA PRO A 20 -8.27 -14.84 4.91
C PRO A 20 -8.66 -13.67 3.98
N LEU A 21 -8.04 -13.62 2.81
CA LEU A 21 -8.35 -12.63 1.78
C LEU A 21 -9.52 -13.11 0.91
N PRO A 22 -10.34 -12.19 0.36
CA PRO A 22 -11.39 -12.54 -0.59
C PRO A 22 -10.85 -13.34 -1.79
N GLU A 23 -11.59 -14.34 -2.28
CA GLU A 23 -11.16 -15.22 -3.38
C GLU A 23 -10.87 -14.45 -4.67
N ASP A 24 -11.60 -13.37 -4.90
CA ASP A 24 -11.44 -12.50 -6.08
C ASP A 24 -10.34 -11.45 -5.92
N THR A 25 -9.53 -11.51 -4.85
CA THR A 25 -8.37 -10.62 -4.65
C THR A 25 -7.50 -10.57 -5.89
N ARG A 26 -7.30 -9.39 -6.45
CA ARG A 26 -6.45 -9.14 -7.60
C ARG A 26 -5.06 -8.70 -7.15
N TYR A 27 -4.11 -8.71 -8.07
CA TYR A 27 -2.81 -8.10 -7.84
C TYR A 27 -2.46 -7.11 -8.95
N LEU A 28 -1.67 -6.14 -8.56
CA LEU A 28 -1.06 -5.16 -9.45
C LEU A 28 0.38 -4.95 -8.99
N ALA A 29 1.33 -5.23 -9.86
CA ALA A 29 2.74 -4.96 -9.62
C ALA A 29 3.22 -3.87 -10.57
N LEU A 30 3.76 -2.83 -9.99
CA LEU A 30 4.29 -1.64 -10.66
C LEU A 30 5.81 -1.60 -10.47
N SER A 31 6.54 -1.28 -11.53
CA SER A 31 7.91 -0.85 -11.33
C SER A 31 7.95 0.54 -10.70
N GLU A 32 9.05 0.85 -10.04
CA GLU A 32 9.30 2.14 -9.42
C GLU A 32 9.04 3.30 -10.38
N ALA A 33 9.63 3.26 -11.56
CA ALA A 33 9.47 4.30 -12.57
C ALA A 33 8.01 4.46 -13.05
N VAL A 34 7.24 3.38 -13.11
CA VAL A 34 5.82 3.44 -13.47
C VAL A 34 5.00 4.04 -12.34
N LEU A 35 5.26 3.65 -11.10
CA LEU A 35 4.57 4.21 -9.93
C LEU A 35 4.84 5.70 -9.81
N GLU A 36 6.11 6.12 -9.90
CA GLU A 36 6.49 7.55 -9.88
C GLU A 36 5.79 8.35 -10.98
N ARG A 37 5.76 7.83 -12.21
CA ARG A 37 5.09 8.48 -13.34
C ARG A 37 3.57 8.64 -13.14
N ILE A 38 2.93 7.64 -12.52
CA ILE A 38 1.50 7.71 -12.21
C ILE A 38 1.24 8.74 -11.11
N THR A 39 2.02 8.70 -10.04
CA THR A 39 1.79 9.53 -8.86
C THR A 39 2.23 10.98 -9.04
N ALA A 40 3.23 11.25 -9.89
CA ALA A 40 3.71 12.61 -10.15
C ALA A 40 2.63 13.58 -10.65
N ARG A 41 1.58 13.09 -11.30
CA ARG A 41 0.46 13.90 -11.80
C ARG A 41 -0.43 14.49 -10.70
N TYR A 42 -0.39 13.92 -9.47
CA TYR A 42 -1.23 14.34 -8.35
C TYR A 42 -0.57 15.40 -7.46
N GLY A 43 0.67 15.79 -7.75
CA GLY A 43 1.44 16.75 -6.96
C GLY A 43 2.05 16.14 -5.69
N PRO A 44 2.65 16.99 -4.83
CA PRO A 44 3.28 16.54 -3.60
C PRO A 44 2.27 15.96 -2.60
N VAL A 45 2.63 14.85 -1.97
CA VAL A 45 1.86 14.27 -0.88
C VAL A 45 2.24 14.94 0.43
N ARG A 46 1.26 15.52 1.14
CA ARG A 46 1.46 16.08 2.47
C ARG A 46 1.23 15.01 3.51
N VAL A 47 2.29 14.62 4.20
CA VAL A 47 2.26 13.54 5.17
C VAL A 47 2.93 13.92 6.47
N GLY A 48 2.32 13.54 7.59
CA GLY A 48 2.88 13.58 8.93
C GLY A 48 3.16 12.17 9.40
N PHE A 49 4.30 11.97 10.06
CA PHE A 49 4.74 10.66 10.53
C PHE A 49 4.59 10.45 12.03
N SER A 50 3.88 11.35 12.72
CA SER A 50 3.62 11.21 14.15
C SER A 50 2.81 9.93 14.42
N GLY A 51 3.33 9.08 15.31
CA GLY A 51 2.72 7.78 15.59
C GLY A 51 3.17 6.63 14.69
N ALA A 52 3.80 6.91 13.53
CA ALA A 52 4.34 5.88 12.66
C ALA A 52 5.79 5.52 12.99
N MET A 53 6.62 6.54 13.22
CA MET A 53 8.03 6.42 13.55
C MET A 53 8.43 7.42 14.64
N THR A 54 9.48 7.10 15.40
CA THR A 54 10.13 8.05 16.30
C THR A 54 10.90 9.12 15.53
N ALA A 55 11.17 10.26 16.17
CA ALA A 55 11.96 11.32 15.55
C ALA A 55 13.39 10.87 15.15
N GLY A 56 13.99 9.98 15.95
CA GLY A 56 15.32 9.42 15.66
C GLY A 56 15.32 8.50 14.44
N GLU A 57 14.26 7.71 14.26
CA GLU A 57 14.09 6.85 13.09
C GLU A 57 13.84 7.68 11.83
N LEU A 58 13.00 8.70 11.90
CA LEU A 58 12.75 9.61 10.77
C LEU A 58 14.00 10.35 10.32
N ALA A 59 14.82 10.80 11.29
CA ALA A 59 16.09 11.49 10.99
C ALA A 59 17.06 10.62 10.16
N ARG A 60 17.01 9.29 10.28
CA ARG A 60 17.81 8.36 9.45
C ARG A 60 17.47 8.47 7.95
N TYR A 61 16.24 8.86 7.64
CA TYR A 61 15.74 9.06 6.28
C TYR A 61 15.71 10.54 5.87
N GLY A 62 16.35 11.42 6.66
CA GLY A 62 16.36 12.87 6.41
C GLY A 62 14.96 13.51 6.57
N ARG A 63 14.12 12.92 7.41
CA ARG A 63 12.75 13.38 7.68
C ARG A 63 12.57 13.80 9.13
N ASP A 64 11.51 14.54 9.41
CA ASP A 64 11.09 14.88 10.77
C ASP A 64 9.61 14.49 11.01
N SER A 65 9.10 14.69 12.23
CA SER A 65 7.75 14.30 12.61
C SER A 65 6.66 15.29 12.15
N ARG A 66 7.05 16.46 11.62
CA ARG A 66 6.11 17.47 11.15
C ARG A 66 5.51 17.04 9.81
N GLU A 67 4.38 17.64 9.46
CA GLU A 67 3.81 17.49 8.14
C GLU A 67 4.77 18.02 7.08
N GLN A 68 5.05 17.23 6.07
CA GLN A 68 5.97 17.53 4.97
C GLN A 68 5.30 17.28 3.63
N GLY A 69 5.59 18.12 2.65
CA GLY A 69 5.24 17.85 1.26
C GLY A 69 6.33 16.99 0.61
N LEU A 70 5.97 15.79 0.17
CA LEU A 70 6.86 14.90 -0.58
C LEU A 70 6.46 14.91 -2.06
N SER A 71 7.38 15.28 -2.93
CA SER A 71 7.22 15.02 -4.37
C SER A 71 7.10 13.51 -4.63
N ALA A 72 6.63 13.10 -5.80
CA ALA A 72 6.53 11.67 -6.15
C ALA A 72 7.88 10.95 -6.00
N ALA A 73 8.97 11.58 -6.47
CA ALA A 73 10.32 11.02 -6.35
C ALA A 73 10.78 10.91 -4.88
N GLU A 74 10.50 11.92 -4.05
CA GLU A 74 10.85 11.89 -2.63
C GLU A 74 10.04 10.86 -1.86
N ALA A 75 8.74 10.77 -2.10
CA ALA A 75 7.87 9.74 -1.50
C ALA A 75 8.38 8.34 -1.89
N HIS A 76 8.72 8.15 -3.14
CA HIS A 76 9.23 6.90 -3.68
C HIS A 76 10.57 6.52 -3.05
N GLY A 77 11.54 7.44 -3.04
CA GLY A 77 12.85 7.22 -2.41
C GLY A 77 12.73 6.93 -0.91
N PHE A 78 11.77 7.57 -0.22
CA PHE A 78 11.48 7.27 1.18
C PHE A 78 10.90 5.85 1.35
N LEU A 79 9.93 5.47 0.54
CA LEU A 79 9.30 4.14 0.62
C LEU A 79 10.27 2.99 0.35
N THR A 80 11.14 3.13 -0.66
CA THR A 80 12.13 2.12 -1.04
C THR A 80 13.37 2.13 -0.13
N GLY A 81 13.79 3.29 0.33
CA GLY A 81 14.94 3.43 1.24
C GLY A 81 14.78 2.69 2.56
N MET A 82 13.55 2.40 2.98
CA MET A 82 13.27 1.64 4.19
C MET A 82 13.51 0.12 4.06
N ASP A 83 13.60 -0.42 2.86
CA ASP A 83 13.65 -1.88 2.64
C ASP A 83 14.91 -2.52 3.20
N ALA A 84 16.04 -1.86 3.11
CA ALA A 84 17.33 -2.35 3.56
C ALA A 84 17.66 -2.00 5.03
N ASP A 85 16.84 -1.21 5.73
CA ASP A 85 17.13 -0.76 7.08
C ASP A 85 16.66 -1.78 8.13
N ALA A 86 17.61 -2.58 8.61
CA ALA A 86 17.35 -3.55 9.68
C ALA A 86 17.33 -2.94 11.11
N VAL A 87 17.64 -1.65 11.24
CA VAL A 87 17.69 -0.97 12.56
C VAL A 87 16.30 -0.49 12.97
N VAL A 88 15.50 -0.03 12.01
CA VAL A 88 14.13 0.42 12.28
C VAL A 88 13.19 -0.79 12.26
N PRO A 89 12.35 -0.98 13.30
CA PRO A 89 11.40 -2.09 13.36
C PRO A 89 10.50 -2.17 12.11
N GLN A 90 10.20 -3.38 11.66
CA GLN A 90 9.35 -3.61 10.48
C GLN A 90 7.97 -2.97 10.65
N ALA A 91 7.40 -3.04 11.85
CA ALA A 91 6.10 -2.42 12.13
C ALA A 91 6.12 -0.90 11.93
N HIS A 92 7.19 -0.21 12.36
CA HIS A 92 7.33 1.24 12.16
C HIS A 92 7.53 1.58 10.67
N ARG A 93 8.31 0.77 9.94
CA ARG A 93 8.48 0.93 8.50
C ARG A 93 7.15 0.73 7.75
N ALA A 94 6.37 -0.27 8.14
CA ALA A 94 5.04 -0.52 7.59
C ALA A 94 4.08 0.64 7.91
N ALA A 95 4.07 1.15 9.16
CA ALA A 95 3.26 2.29 9.55
C ALA A 95 3.60 3.55 8.74
N ALA A 96 4.87 3.83 8.53
CA ALA A 96 5.30 4.99 7.73
C ALA A 96 4.90 4.86 6.24
N ARG A 97 5.01 3.66 5.67
CA ARG A 97 4.49 3.39 4.32
C ARG A 97 2.98 3.60 4.25
N GLY A 98 2.26 3.06 5.23
CA GLY A 98 0.81 3.26 5.36
C GLY A 98 0.44 4.73 5.42
N ALA A 99 1.17 5.54 6.21
CA ALA A 99 0.92 6.99 6.33
C ALA A 99 1.08 7.73 4.99
N VAL A 100 2.07 7.35 4.16
CA VAL A 100 2.25 7.96 2.83
C VAL A 100 1.09 7.60 1.90
N TRP A 101 0.68 6.33 1.86
CA TRP A 101 -0.44 5.88 1.03
C TRP A 101 -1.78 6.46 1.50
N ASP A 102 -2.03 6.47 2.81
CA ASP A 102 -3.21 7.08 3.40
C ASP A 102 -3.31 8.57 3.01
N ALA A 103 -2.20 9.32 3.18
CA ALA A 103 -2.14 10.71 2.79
C ALA A 103 -2.36 10.92 1.28
N PHE A 104 -1.77 10.08 0.44
CA PHE A 104 -1.96 10.13 -1.01
C PHE A 104 -3.44 9.93 -1.39
N PHE A 105 -4.07 8.90 -0.88
CA PHE A 105 -5.46 8.60 -1.20
C PHE A 105 -6.42 9.66 -0.66
N ARG A 106 -6.25 10.11 0.60
CA ARG A 106 -7.09 11.15 1.18
C ARG A 106 -7.01 12.48 0.42
N GLN A 107 -5.81 12.88 0.00
CA GLN A 107 -5.61 14.16 -0.67
C GLN A 107 -6.09 14.15 -2.12
N ASN A 108 -6.20 12.99 -2.73
CA ASN A 108 -6.48 12.87 -4.15
C ASN A 108 -7.77 12.11 -4.46
N LEU A 109 -8.58 11.76 -3.46
CA LEU A 109 -9.77 10.93 -3.66
C LEU A 109 -10.67 11.47 -4.77
N ASP A 110 -10.91 12.77 -4.81
CA ASP A 110 -11.74 13.43 -5.82
C ASP A 110 -11.10 13.44 -7.22
N LEU A 111 -9.79 13.26 -7.31
CA LEU A 111 -9.03 13.26 -8.56
C LEU A 111 -8.75 11.86 -9.11
N LEU A 112 -8.98 10.83 -8.31
CA LEU A 112 -8.70 9.44 -8.68
C LEU A 112 -9.70 8.89 -9.72
N PRO A 113 -11.01 9.17 -9.66
CA PRO A 113 -11.95 8.71 -10.68
C PRO A 113 -11.53 9.17 -12.08
N GLY A 114 -11.68 8.29 -13.08
CA GLY A 114 -11.21 8.52 -14.44
C GLY A 114 -9.68 8.56 -14.59
N ALA A 115 -9.00 9.34 -13.75
CA ALA A 115 -7.57 9.59 -13.88
C ALA A 115 -6.70 8.35 -13.56
N LEU A 116 -6.96 7.66 -12.44
CA LEU A 116 -6.17 6.49 -12.07
C LEU A 116 -6.41 5.29 -13.00
N PRO A 117 -7.66 4.88 -13.31
CA PRO A 117 -7.91 3.81 -14.28
C PRO A 117 -7.33 4.11 -15.67
N GLN A 118 -7.44 5.36 -16.14
CA GLN A 118 -6.83 5.76 -17.41
C GLN A 118 -5.29 5.69 -17.37
N ALA A 119 -4.69 6.10 -16.26
CA ALA A 119 -3.24 6.00 -16.10
C ALA A 119 -2.78 4.54 -16.14
N LEU A 120 -3.48 3.63 -15.45
CA LEU A 120 -3.20 2.19 -15.46
C LEU A 120 -3.34 1.60 -16.86
N ARG A 121 -4.40 1.97 -17.61
CA ARG A 121 -4.56 1.55 -19.01
C ARG A 121 -3.39 2.03 -19.87
N SER A 122 -2.94 3.26 -19.68
CA SER A 122 -1.85 3.85 -20.50
C SER A 122 -0.50 3.17 -20.30
N VAL A 123 -0.31 2.47 -19.19
CA VAL A 123 0.94 1.75 -18.84
C VAL A 123 0.75 0.23 -18.83
N SER A 124 -0.39 -0.27 -19.31
CA SER A 124 -0.78 -1.68 -19.24
C SER A 124 0.29 -2.66 -19.75
N ALA A 125 1.01 -2.30 -20.81
CA ALA A 125 2.11 -3.10 -21.35
C ALA A 125 3.33 -3.24 -20.38
N SER A 126 3.42 -2.38 -19.36
CA SER A 126 4.49 -2.38 -18.36
C SER A 126 4.03 -2.90 -17.00
N LEU A 127 2.79 -3.41 -16.91
CA LEU A 127 2.23 -3.93 -15.67
C LEU A 127 2.29 -5.45 -15.63
N LEU A 128 2.59 -5.98 -14.45
CA LEU A 128 2.31 -7.38 -14.12
C LEU A 128 1.04 -7.38 -13.25
N THR A 129 -0.07 -7.82 -13.82
CA THR A 129 -1.37 -7.68 -13.16
C THR A 129 -2.34 -8.80 -13.55
N ALA A 130 -3.25 -9.12 -12.63
CA ALA A 130 -4.43 -9.92 -12.89
C ALA A 130 -5.68 -9.06 -13.17
N LEU A 131 -5.55 -7.72 -13.21
CA LEU A 131 -6.67 -6.85 -13.55
C LEU A 131 -7.00 -6.95 -15.03
N THR A 132 -8.29 -7.09 -15.31
CA THR A 132 -8.87 -7.03 -16.65
C THR A 132 -9.36 -5.61 -16.98
N ALA A 133 -9.80 -5.38 -18.20
CA ALA A 133 -10.44 -4.11 -18.56
C ALA A 133 -11.71 -3.86 -17.74
N LEU A 134 -12.49 -4.91 -17.44
CA LEU A 134 -13.68 -4.83 -16.60
C LEU A 134 -13.34 -4.48 -15.15
N ASP A 135 -12.23 -5.00 -14.61
CA ASP A 135 -11.78 -4.65 -13.26
C ASP A 135 -11.41 -3.16 -13.19
N LEU A 136 -10.81 -2.59 -14.25
CA LEU A 136 -10.50 -1.15 -14.31
C LEU A 136 -11.76 -0.28 -14.44
N ASP A 137 -12.80 -0.75 -15.12
CA ASP A 137 -14.10 -0.05 -15.19
C ASP A 137 -14.83 -0.14 -13.84
N THR A 138 -14.66 -1.24 -13.14
CA THR A 138 -15.20 -1.40 -11.77
C THR A 138 -14.46 -0.53 -10.79
N LEU A 139 -13.13 -0.46 -10.89
CA LEU A 139 -12.30 0.45 -10.08
C LEU A 139 -12.74 1.91 -10.26
N ASP A 140 -12.99 2.33 -11.49
CA ASP A 140 -13.45 3.69 -11.80
C ASP A 140 -14.76 4.03 -11.08
N ARG A 141 -15.77 3.18 -11.24
CA ARG A 141 -17.06 3.34 -10.56
C ARG A 141 -16.95 3.30 -9.04
N THR A 142 -16.05 2.46 -8.52
CA THR A 142 -15.80 2.39 -7.08
C THR A 142 -15.18 3.68 -6.57
N LEU A 143 -14.19 4.23 -7.28
CA LEU A 143 -13.57 5.50 -6.93
C LEU A 143 -14.57 6.66 -6.99
N GLU A 144 -15.42 6.70 -8.03
CA GLU A 144 -16.51 7.69 -8.12
C GLU A 144 -17.48 7.58 -6.92
N PHE A 145 -17.87 6.37 -6.55
CA PHE A 145 -18.72 6.15 -5.39
C PHE A 145 -18.06 6.63 -4.10
N LEU A 146 -16.77 6.28 -3.87
CA LEU A 146 -16.03 6.68 -2.68
C LEU A 146 -15.85 8.19 -2.60
N ALA A 147 -15.50 8.85 -3.70
CA ALA A 147 -15.37 10.31 -3.77
C ALA A 147 -16.71 11.02 -3.49
N ASN A 148 -17.79 10.58 -4.12
CA ASN A 148 -19.13 11.18 -3.95
C ASN A 148 -19.73 10.98 -2.56
N ASN A 149 -19.24 10.00 -1.79
CA ASN A 149 -19.71 9.72 -0.43
C ASN A 149 -18.72 10.13 0.65
N GLU A 150 -17.70 10.92 0.32
CA GLU A 150 -16.66 11.40 1.25
C GLU A 150 -16.08 10.25 2.10
N ALA A 151 -15.77 9.14 1.43
CA ALA A 151 -15.33 7.92 2.10
C ALA A 151 -14.08 8.14 2.93
N GLN A 152 -14.05 7.59 4.13
CA GLN A 152 -12.86 7.61 4.98
C GLN A 152 -11.87 6.56 4.52
N ILE A 153 -10.61 6.97 4.44
CA ILE A 153 -9.49 6.07 4.15
C ILE A 153 -8.86 5.68 5.48
N GLU A 154 -8.72 4.38 5.70
CA GLU A 154 -8.06 3.84 6.87
C GLU A 154 -6.90 2.94 6.46
N THR A 155 -5.81 3.04 7.18
CA THR A 155 -4.62 2.21 7.00
C THR A 155 -4.32 1.48 8.30
N GLN A 156 -4.19 0.17 8.22
CA GLN A 156 -3.85 -0.67 9.36
C GLN A 156 -2.51 -1.37 9.12
N VAL A 157 -1.63 -1.32 10.11
CA VAL A 157 -0.44 -2.17 10.14
C VAL A 157 -0.86 -3.55 10.61
N LEU A 158 -0.51 -4.56 9.83
CA LEU A 158 -0.78 -5.94 10.19
C LEU A 158 0.12 -6.31 11.40
N PRO A 159 -0.45 -6.69 12.54
CA PRO A 159 0.35 -7.13 13.69
C PRO A 159 1.13 -8.41 13.36
N GLY A 160 2.18 -8.68 14.11
CA GLY A 160 3.03 -9.86 13.93
C GLY A 160 4.26 -9.81 14.80
N ASP A 161 5.05 -10.87 14.77
CA ASP A 161 6.27 -11.01 15.57
C ASP A 161 7.52 -10.71 14.74
N GLU A 162 8.36 -9.82 15.23
CA GLU A 162 9.64 -9.52 14.61
C GLU A 162 10.80 -10.17 15.37
N GLN A 163 11.49 -11.11 14.72
CA GLN A 163 12.66 -11.79 15.29
C GLN A 163 13.79 -11.82 14.24
N ALA A 164 14.97 -11.37 14.63
CA ALA A 164 16.18 -11.38 13.80
C ALA A 164 15.98 -10.80 12.39
N GLY A 165 15.21 -9.69 12.28
CA GLY A 165 14.89 -9.04 11.01
C GLY A 165 13.87 -9.78 10.14
N ARG A 166 13.23 -10.79 10.68
CA ARG A 166 12.10 -11.50 10.07
C ARG A 166 10.81 -11.08 10.74
N TYR A 167 9.81 -10.75 9.92
CA TYR A 167 8.46 -10.51 10.37
C TYR A 167 7.60 -11.74 10.09
N THR A 168 6.98 -12.28 11.13
CA THR A 168 6.15 -13.48 11.05
C THR A 168 4.71 -13.13 11.44
N LEU A 169 3.76 -13.51 10.59
CA LEU A 169 2.34 -13.38 10.89
C LEU A 169 1.95 -14.38 11.99
N ASN A 170 1.05 -13.95 12.87
CA ASN A 170 0.53 -14.72 14.00
C ASN A 170 -1.01 -14.70 14.03
N GLU A 171 -1.62 -15.22 15.07
CA GLU A 171 -3.09 -15.26 15.22
C GLU A 171 -3.71 -13.86 15.25
N GLU A 172 -3.00 -12.87 15.81
CA GLU A 172 -3.48 -11.48 15.82
C GLU A 172 -3.49 -10.89 14.40
N SER A 173 -2.55 -11.29 13.54
CA SER A 173 -2.54 -10.90 12.13
C SER A 173 -3.79 -11.41 11.41
N LEU A 174 -4.16 -12.67 11.65
CA LEU A 174 -5.33 -13.29 11.04
C LEU A 174 -6.63 -12.60 11.52
N ALA A 175 -6.74 -12.37 12.82
CA ALA A 175 -7.89 -11.69 13.41
C ALA A 175 -8.02 -10.24 12.88
N ALA A 176 -6.90 -9.53 12.73
CA ALA A 176 -6.89 -8.18 12.17
C ALA A 176 -7.39 -8.14 10.72
N VAL A 177 -6.96 -9.08 9.87
CA VAL A 177 -7.44 -9.17 8.47
C VAL A 177 -8.92 -9.52 8.41
N GLN A 178 -9.37 -10.49 9.22
CA GLN A 178 -10.78 -10.86 9.30
C GLN A 178 -11.67 -9.69 9.71
N SER A 179 -11.24 -8.96 10.74
CA SER A 179 -11.97 -7.78 11.22
C SER A 179 -11.99 -6.66 10.16
N PHE A 180 -10.85 -6.42 9.49
CA PHE A 180 -10.74 -5.35 8.49
C PHE A 180 -11.62 -5.60 7.27
N PHE A 181 -11.70 -6.83 6.79
CA PHE A 181 -12.51 -7.20 5.62
C PHE A 181 -13.92 -7.72 5.98
N ASN A 182 -14.29 -7.75 7.27
CA ASN A 182 -15.53 -8.37 7.73
C ASN A 182 -15.73 -9.81 7.21
N VAL A 183 -14.65 -10.55 7.06
CA VAL A 183 -14.69 -11.94 6.61
C VAL A 183 -15.00 -12.80 7.81
N SER A 184 -16.19 -13.42 7.84
CA SER A 184 -16.49 -14.44 8.86
C SER A 184 -15.50 -15.60 8.72
N PRO A 185 -14.99 -16.17 9.85
CA PRO A 185 -14.17 -17.36 9.77
C PRO A 185 -14.94 -18.42 9.00
N ALA A 186 -14.29 -19.03 7.99
CA ALA A 186 -14.88 -20.16 7.28
C ALA A 186 -15.16 -21.26 8.31
N ASP A 187 -16.40 -21.68 8.40
CA ASP A 187 -16.80 -22.85 9.21
C ASP A 187 -15.97 -24.04 8.71
N GLY A 188 -14.94 -24.45 9.48
CA GLY A 188 -14.07 -25.58 9.21
C GLY A 188 -14.68 -26.93 9.59
#